data_6bb2e83f319fac85e18ea75122f53ca6
#
_entry.id   6bb2e83f319fac85e18ea75122f53ca6
#
_cell.length_a   1.000
_cell.length_b   1.000
_cell.length_c   1.000
_cell.angle_alpha   90.00
_cell.angle_beta   90.00
_cell.angle_gamma   90.00
#
_symmetry.space_group_name_H-M   'P 1'
#
loop_
_entity.id
_entity.type
_entity.pdbx_description
1 polymer ?
#
loop_
_entity_poly.entity_id
_entity_poly.type
_entity_poly.pdbx_seq_one_letter_code
_entity_poly.pdbx_strand_id
1 'polypeptide(L)'
;MLVSACSDDDPQQEEAEGWKTVFLDEFDTFDSDNWRDQILWVNDEDQCYVRDGMYNTREVSDGTPKLRVVDLGEKIPCDNLDKSGKKHYDTQYVAARISSKNRKEFTRGRWTARLKVENSGQNGMFPAWWLLGAYNNEPPVEEPDETVCWPMTGSGEIDIFEHHSDGGPDHYAARTIKNEGECGKGDWQALMLV
;
A
#
# COMPACT_ATOMS: atom_id res chain seq x y z
N MET A 1 -5.91 -4.43 -47.38
CA MET A 1 -5.39 -3.85 -46.13
C MET A 1 -6.43 -4.15 -45.05
N LEU A 2 -6.30 -5.28 -44.39
CA LEU A 2 -7.23 -5.74 -43.33
C LEU A 2 -6.74 -5.19 -42.01
N VAL A 3 -7.52 -4.30 -41.40
CA VAL A 3 -7.32 -3.85 -40.01
C VAL A 3 -8.00 -4.89 -39.14
N SER A 4 -7.19 -5.70 -38.44
CA SER A 4 -7.69 -6.57 -37.38
C SER A 4 -7.93 -5.71 -36.17
N ALA A 5 -9.18 -5.54 -35.78
CA ALA A 5 -9.56 -5.00 -34.48
C ALA A 5 -9.12 -6.01 -33.44
N CYS A 6 -8.25 -5.60 -32.50
CA CYS A 6 -8.11 -6.30 -31.24
C CYS A 6 -9.44 -6.17 -30.51
N SER A 7 -10.11 -7.27 -30.32
CA SER A 7 -11.24 -7.36 -29.40
C SER A 7 -10.68 -7.13 -27.99
N ASP A 8 -11.20 -6.11 -27.31
CA ASP A 8 -11.10 -5.97 -25.87
C ASP A 8 -11.89 -7.13 -25.25
N ASP A 9 -11.23 -8.27 -25.10
CA ASP A 9 -11.71 -9.32 -24.24
C ASP A 9 -11.52 -8.79 -22.80
N ASP A 10 -12.62 -8.24 -22.28
CA ASP A 10 -12.82 -8.04 -20.84
C ASP A 10 -12.47 -9.38 -20.15
N PRO A 11 -11.45 -9.42 -19.29
CA PRO A 11 -11.15 -10.64 -18.56
C PRO A 11 -12.26 -10.84 -17.52
N GLN A 12 -13.38 -11.41 -17.96
CA GLN A 12 -14.31 -12.03 -17.03
C GLN A 12 -13.47 -12.97 -16.19
N GLN A 13 -13.28 -12.62 -14.91
CA GLN A 13 -12.61 -13.50 -13.97
C GLN A 13 -13.38 -14.83 -13.96
N GLU A 14 -12.88 -15.82 -14.70
CA GLU A 14 -13.32 -17.18 -14.53
C GLU A 14 -13.14 -17.53 -13.05
N GLU A 15 -14.23 -17.66 -12.32
CA GLU A 15 -14.19 -18.20 -10.97
C GLU A 15 -13.57 -19.59 -11.09
N ALA A 16 -12.31 -19.72 -10.70
CA ALA A 16 -11.66 -21.01 -10.66
C ALA A 16 -12.47 -21.90 -9.74
N GLU A 17 -12.73 -23.13 -10.16
CA GLU A 17 -13.62 -24.07 -9.46
C GLU A 17 -13.31 -24.11 -7.95
N GLY A 18 -14.28 -23.76 -7.12
CA GLY A 18 -14.16 -23.71 -5.66
C GLY A 18 -13.78 -22.35 -5.06
N TRP A 19 -13.55 -21.30 -5.84
CA TRP A 19 -13.32 -19.94 -5.36
C TRP A 19 -14.57 -19.06 -5.57
N LYS A 20 -14.79 -18.14 -4.63
CA LYS A 20 -15.82 -17.11 -4.75
C LYS A 20 -15.19 -15.74 -4.58
N THR A 21 -15.45 -14.84 -5.50
CA THR A 21 -15.07 -13.42 -5.38
C THR A 21 -15.85 -12.80 -4.24
N VAL A 22 -15.14 -12.28 -3.24
CA VAL A 22 -15.72 -11.63 -2.07
C VAL A 22 -15.48 -10.12 -2.06
N PHE A 23 -14.52 -9.66 -2.87
CA PHE A 23 -14.19 -8.26 -3.06
C PHE A 23 -13.61 -8.06 -4.45
N LEU A 24 -14.07 -7.04 -5.13
CA LEU A 24 -13.58 -6.59 -6.41
C LEU A 24 -13.66 -5.06 -6.44
N ASP A 25 -12.62 -4.40 -6.89
CA ASP A 25 -12.61 -2.97 -7.17
C ASP A 25 -11.97 -2.75 -8.55
N GLU A 26 -12.76 -2.32 -9.49
CA GLU A 26 -12.32 -1.99 -10.86
C GLU A 26 -11.81 -0.56 -10.98
N PHE A 27 -11.85 0.19 -9.88
CA PHE A 27 -11.37 1.57 -9.81
C PHE A 27 -11.98 2.52 -10.85
N ASP A 28 -13.29 2.43 -11.05
CA ASP A 28 -14.03 3.43 -11.82
C ASP A 28 -13.97 4.80 -11.13
N THR A 29 -13.98 4.79 -9.81
CA THR A 29 -13.79 5.96 -8.94
C THR A 29 -12.98 5.57 -7.71
N PHE A 30 -12.51 6.55 -6.92
CA PHE A 30 -11.99 6.27 -5.59
C PHE A 30 -13.17 6.05 -4.63
N ASP A 31 -13.44 4.81 -4.30
CA ASP A 31 -14.52 4.45 -3.38
C ASP A 31 -14.02 4.55 -1.92
N SER A 32 -14.57 5.52 -1.20
CA SER A 32 -14.27 5.74 0.23
C SER A 32 -14.81 4.66 1.16
N ASP A 33 -15.74 3.81 0.71
CA ASP A 33 -16.21 2.65 1.45
C ASP A 33 -15.25 1.45 1.37
N ASN A 34 -14.33 1.50 0.42
CA ASN A 34 -13.28 0.51 0.24
C ASN A 34 -11.92 1.00 0.73
N TRP A 35 -11.61 2.30 0.50
CA TRP A 35 -10.29 2.85 0.66
C TRP A 35 -10.27 4.16 1.42
N ARG A 36 -9.18 4.41 2.08
CA ARG A 36 -8.88 5.70 2.74
C ARG A 36 -7.45 6.10 2.47
N ASP A 37 -7.18 7.41 2.46
CA ASP A 37 -5.81 7.92 2.51
C ASP A 37 -5.23 7.66 3.90
N GLN A 38 -4.02 7.11 3.96
CA GLN A 38 -3.31 6.87 5.21
C GLN A 38 -2.24 7.93 5.41
N ILE A 39 -2.38 8.71 6.48
CA ILE A 39 -1.55 9.87 6.79
C ILE A 39 -0.75 9.58 8.04
N LEU A 40 0.48 9.16 7.85
CA LEU A 40 1.42 8.89 8.95
C LEU A 40 2.86 9.02 8.45
N TRP A 41 3.79 9.05 9.37
CA TRP A 41 5.22 8.98 9.08
C TRP A 41 5.81 7.72 9.68
N VAL A 42 6.40 6.86 8.85
CA VAL A 42 7.02 5.59 9.25
C VAL A 42 8.39 5.47 8.60
N ASN A 43 9.26 4.64 9.18
CA ASN A 43 10.54 4.22 8.61
C ASN A 43 11.48 5.36 8.18
N ASP A 44 11.35 6.55 8.79
CA ASP A 44 12.09 7.75 8.39
C ASP A 44 11.97 8.09 6.89
N GLU A 45 10.83 7.73 6.27
CA GLU A 45 10.52 8.03 4.88
C GLU A 45 10.58 9.53 4.60
N ASP A 46 11.05 9.89 3.40
CA ASP A 46 11.33 11.28 3.02
C ASP A 46 10.09 12.04 2.53
N GLN A 47 9.08 11.30 2.05
CA GLN A 47 7.85 11.88 1.51
C GLN A 47 6.82 12.14 2.60
N CYS A 48 6.08 13.23 2.41
CA CYS A 48 4.87 13.54 3.16
C CYS A 48 3.66 12.88 2.50
N TYR A 49 2.92 12.04 3.20
CA TYR A 49 1.66 11.52 2.70
C TYR A 49 0.56 12.55 2.79
N VAL A 50 -0.17 12.76 1.68
CA VAL A 50 -1.22 13.78 1.57
C VAL A 50 -2.56 13.15 1.23
N ARG A 51 -3.65 13.88 1.55
CA ARG A 51 -5.04 13.44 1.35
C ARG A 51 -5.57 13.83 -0.02
N ASP A 52 -6.65 13.18 -0.40
CA ASP A 52 -7.56 13.60 -1.48
C ASP A 52 -6.85 13.84 -2.83
N GLY A 53 -5.71 13.18 -3.05
CA GLY A 53 -4.93 13.33 -4.28
C GLY A 53 -4.28 14.71 -4.44
N MET A 54 -4.12 15.46 -3.35
CA MET A 54 -3.39 16.75 -3.38
C MET A 54 -2.08 16.60 -4.14
N TYR A 55 -1.69 17.66 -4.84
CA TYR A 55 -0.48 17.68 -5.68
C TYR A 55 -0.45 16.58 -6.77
N ASN A 56 -1.62 16.04 -7.15
CA ASN A 56 -1.71 14.93 -8.10
C ASN A 56 -1.05 13.62 -7.65
N THR A 57 -0.96 13.42 -6.33
CA THR A 57 -0.37 12.19 -5.75
C THR A 57 -1.25 10.96 -5.94
N ARG A 58 -2.57 11.14 -6.02
CA ARG A 58 -3.54 10.08 -6.31
C ARG A 58 -4.54 10.54 -7.39
N GLU A 59 -4.72 9.69 -8.36
CA GLU A 59 -5.72 9.84 -9.42
C GLU A 59 -6.37 8.48 -9.66
N VAL A 60 -7.66 8.47 -9.93
CA VAL A 60 -8.35 7.28 -10.45
C VAL A 60 -8.90 7.64 -11.82
N SER A 61 -8.42 6.95 -12.84
CA SER A 61 -8.86 7.13 -14.23
C SER A 61 -8.56 5.87 -15.05
N ASP A 62 -9.40 5.61 -16.02
CA ASP A 62 -9.28 4.47 -16.94
C ASP A 62 -9.21 3.13 -16.18
N GLY A 63 -10.06 2.95 -15.17
CA GLY A 63 -10.09 1.73 -14.34
C GLY A 63 -8.79 1.47 -13.58
N THR A 64 -8.05 2.52 -13.21
CA THR A 64 -6.73 2.37 -12.57
C THR A 64 -6.50 3.43 -11.50
N PRO A 65 -6.16 3.04 -10.25
CA PRO A 65 -5.64 3.96 -9.26
C PRO A 65 -4.16 4.21 -9.54
N LYS A 66 -3.80 5.47 -9.69
CA LYS A 66 -2.44 5.93 -9.92
C LYS A 66 -1.93 6.59 -8.66
N LEU A 67 -1.01 5.95 -7.95
CA LEU A 67 -0.36 6.49 -6.76
C LEU A 67 1.02 7.00 -7.15
N ARG A 68 1.34 8.22 -6.78
CA ARG A 68 2.57 8.90 -7.22
C ARG A 68 3.36 9.46 -6.06
N VAL A 69 4.67 9.50 -6.24
CA VAL A 69 5.55 10.42 -5.52
C VAL A 69 5.75 11.64 -6.42
N VAL A 70 5.59 12.82 -5.87
CA VAL A 70 5.74 14.10 -6.59
C VAL A 70 6.81 14.93 -5.91
N ASP A 71 7.79 15.37 -6.69
CA ASP A 71 8.78 16.37 -6.26
C ASP A 71 8.21 17.76 -6.53
N LEU A 72 8.03 18.55 -5.49
CA LEU A 72 7.49 19.92 -5.58
C LEU A 72 8.57 20.96 -5.95
N GLY A 73 9.86 20.56 -5.93
CA GLY A 73 10.97 21.46 -6.17
C GLY A 73 11.27 22.42 -5.03
N GLU A 74 10.42 22.50 -4.02
CA GLU A 74 10.61 23.28 -2.79
C GLU A 74 10.06 22.56 -1.58
N LYS A 75 10.66 22.80 -0.42
CA LYS A 75 10.20 22.17 0.83
C LYS A 75 8.92 22.81 1.34
N ILE A 76 8.00 21.98 1.73
CA ILE A 76 6.76 22.36 2.41
C ILE A 76 6.70 21.73 3.81
N PRO A 77 5.98 22.35 4.76
CA PRO A 77 5.67 21.72 6.04
C PRO A 77 4.89 20.43 5.86
N CYS A 78 5.28 19.39 6.59
CA CYS A 78 4.55 18.12 6.65
C CYS A 78 4.00 17.88 8.06
N ASP A 79 2.71 17.65 8.17
CA ASP A 79 2.02 17.43 9.44
C ASP A 79 1.84 15.94 9.80
N ASN A 80 2.44 15.04 9.02
CA ASN A 80 2.44 13.63 9.35
C ASN A 80 3.17 13.39 10.67
N LEU A 81 2.63 12.50 11.48
CA LEU A 81 3.22 12.09 12.75
C LEU A 81 3.64 10.63 12.68
N ASP A 82 4.71 10.29 13.37
CA ASP A 82 5.04 8.91 13.67
C ASP A 82 4.17 8.40 14.85
N LYS A 83 4.31 7.12 15.15
CA LYS A 83 3.58 6.47 16.26
C LYS A 83 3.92 7.04 17.64
N SER A 84 5.02 7.80 17.80
CA SER A 84 5.38 8.49 19.03
C SER A 84 4.83 9.91 19.12
N GLY A 85 4.19 10.40 18.04
CA GLY A 85 3.72 11.77 17.90
C GLY A 85 4.80 12.74 17.43
N LYS A 86 5.96 12.27 17.01
CA LYS A 86 6.99 13.10 16.40
C LYS A 86 6.53 13.53 15.01
N LYS A 87 6.60 14.83 14.76
CA LYS A 87 6.26 15.42 13.47
C LYS A 87 7.36 15.18 12.44
N HIS A 88 6.94 14.92 11.20
CA HIS A 88 7.82 14.86 10.03
C HIS A 88 8.53 16.21 9.82
N TYR A 89 9.72 16.17 9.25
CA TYR A 89 10.43 17.38 8.83
C TYR A 89 9.86 17.95 7.54
N ASP A 90 10.21 19.21 7.23
CA ASP A 90 9.83 19.83 5.96
C ASP A 90 10.48 19.09 4.79
N THR A 91 9.68 18.72 3.81
CA THR A 91 10.13 17.95 2.65
C THR A 91 9.59 18.51 1.35
N GLN A 92 10.28 18.25 0.26
CA GLN A 92 9.81 18.58 -1.10
C GLN A 92 9.06 17.44 -1.77
N TYR A 93 9.07 16.25 -1.15
CA TYR A 93 8.41 15.07 -1.71
C TYR A 93 7.06 14.84 -1.05
N VAL A 94 6.04 14.65 -1.86
CA VAL A 94 4.70 14.26 -1.40
C VAL A 94 4.26 12.98 -2.09
N ALA A 95 3.48 12.14 -1.41
CA ALA A 95 3.03 10.88 -1.96
C ALA A 95 1.61 10.52 -1.52
N ALA A 96 1.01 9.55 -2.19
CA ALA A 96 -0.21 8.90 -1.75
C ALA A 96 0.08 7.53 -1.14
N ARG A 97 -0.64 7.22 -0.06
CA ARG A 97 -0.73 5.90 0.55
C ARG A 97 -2.19 5.64 0.88
N ILE A 98 -2.73 4.53 0.40
CA ILE A 98 -4.11 4.14 0.65
C ILE A 98 -4.18 2.82 1.41
N SER A 99 -5.24 2.65 2.19
CA SER A 99 -5.47 1.46 3.00
C SER A 99 -6.96 1.12 3.02
N SER A 100 -7.28 -0.16 3.14
CA SER A 100 -8.64 -0.65 3.38
C SER A 100 -8.97 -0.81 4.86
N LYS A 101 -8.10 -0.37 5.76
CA LYS A 101 -8.27 -0.45 7.22
C LYS A 101 -9.64 0.11 7.63
N ASN A 102 -10.40 -0.65 8.44
CA ASN A 102 -11.76 -0.31 8.91
C ASN A 102 -12.78 -0.09 7.77
N ARG A 103 -12.50 -0.62 6.59
CA ARG A 103 -13.36 -0.61 5.40
C ARG A 103 -13.61 -2.01 4.88
N LYS A 104 -12.53 -2.69 4.46
CA LYS A 104 -12.57 -4.06 3.94
C LYS A 104 -11.42 -4.85 4.57
N GLU A 105 -11.79 -5.81 5.40
CA GLU A 105 -10.86 -6.68 6.11
C GLU A 105 -11.18 -8.14 5.83
N PHE A 106 -10.16 -8.97 5.68
CA PHE A 106 -10.30 -10.35 5.26
C PHE A 106 -9.43 -11.27 6.11
N THR A 107 -9.98 -12.38 6.56
CA THR A 107 -9.25 -13.35 7.40
C THR A 107 -8.38 -14.29 6.57
N ARG A 108 -8.74 -14.54 5.33
CA ARG A 108 -8.08 -15.48 4.42
C ARG A 108 -8.59 -15.29 3.00
N GLY A 109 -7.81 -15.76 2.03
CA GLY A 109 -8.22 -15.72 0.63
C GLY A 109 -7.04 -15.70 -0.33
N ARG A 110 -7.35 -15.49 -1.58
CA ARG A 110 -6.40 -15.18 -2.63
C ARG A 110 -6.56 -13.72 -3.00
N TRP A 111 -5.47 -12.97 -2.97
CA TRP A 111 -5.40 -11.58 -3.41
C TRP A 111 -4.78 -11.55 -4.80
N THR A 112 -5.39 -10.82 -5.69
CA THR A 112 -4.93 -10.66 -7.06
C THR A 112 -5.03 -9.19 -7.43
N ALA A 113 -3.95 -8.61 -7.96
CA ALA A 113 -3.97 -7.29 -8.56
C ALA A 113 -3.09 -7.28 -9.80
N ARG A 114 -3.44 -6.45 -10.78
CA ARG A 114 -2.58 -6.13 -11.89
C ARG A 114 -1.87 -4.82 -11.57
N LEU A 115 -0.56 -4.90 -11.35
CA LEU A 115 0.27 -3.78 -10.97
C LEU A 115 1.14 -3.32 -12.13
N LYS A 116 1.38 -2.01 -12.22
CA LYS A 116 2.38 -1.42 -13.10
C LYS A 116 3.22 -0.46 -12.27
N VAL A 117 4.53 -0.65 -12.29
CA VAL A 117 5.49 0.27 -11.71
C VAL A 117 6.12 1.07 -12.84
N GLU A 118 5.95 2.39 -12.79
CA GLU A 118 6.64 3.29 -13.71
C GLU A 118 7.93 3.81 -13.07
N ASN A 119 8.95 4.05 -13.88
CA ASN A 119 10.25 4.55 -13.43
C ASN A 119 10.94 3.64 -12.38
N SER A 120 10.79 2.33 -12.51
CA SER A 120 11.31 1.34 -11.56
C SER A 120 12.83 1.43 -11.32
N GLY A 121 13.60 1.97 -12.27
CA GLY A 121 15.03 2.21 -12.11
C GLY A 121 15.39 3.54 -11.43
N GLN A 122 14.42 4.36 -11.03
CA GLN A 122 14.69 5.63 -10.39
C GLN A 122 15.02 5.45 -8.91
N ASN A 123 16.14 6.00 -8.46
CA ASN A 123 16.59 5.91 -7.07
C ASN A 123 15.54 6.51 -6.10
N GLY A 124 15.36 5.83 -4.97
CA GLY A 124 14.44 6.26 -3.91
C GLY A 124 12.99 5.84 -4.13
N MET A 125 12.66 5.19 -5.25
CA MET A 125 11.33 4.64 -5.47
C MET A 125 11.13 3.33 -4.72
N PHE A 126 10.04 3.25 -3.96
CA PHE A 126 9.66 2.07 -3.18
C PHE A 126 8.14 1.82 -3.24
N PRO A 127 7.58 1.48 -4.41
CA PRO A 127 6.19 1.08 -4.50
C PRO A 127 5.99 -0.29 -3.83
N ALA A 128 4.88 -0.41 -3.09
CA ALA A 128 4.55 -1.61 -2.34
C ALA A 128 3.05 -1.93 -2.38
N TRP A 129 2.73 -3.21 -2.40
CA TRP A 129 1.40 -3.76 -2.15
C TRP A 129 1.49 -4.87 -1.11
N TRP A 130 0.83 -4.67 0.01
CA TRP A 130 1.03 -5.49 1.21
C TRP A 130 -0.23 -5.54 2.07
N LEU A 131 -0.25 -6.45 3.01
CA LEU A 131 -1.32 -6.67 3.99
C LEU A 131 -0.77 -6.44 5.38
N LEU A 132 -1.58 -5.85 6.24
CA LEU A 132 -1.28 -5.65 7.65
C LEU A 132 -2.41 -6.27 8.50
N GLY A 133 -2.06 -6.88 9.63
CA GLY A 133 -3.06 -7.44 10.52
C GLY A 133 -3.98 -6.36 11.07
N ALA A 134 -5.29 -6.64 11.09
CA ALA A 134 -6.35 -5.67 11.40
C ALA A 134 -6.25 -5.08 12.82
N TYR A 135 -5.64 -5.79 13.76
CA TYR A 135 -5.46 -5.29 15.14
C TYR A 135 -4.32 -4.29 15.31
N ASN A 136 -3.70 -3.88 14.19
CA ASN A 136 -2.58 -2.94 14.20
C ASN A 136 -2.96 -1.58 14.79
N ASN A 137 -2.13 -1.09 15.72
CA ASN A 137 -2.32 0.18 16.42
C ASN A 137 -1.76 1.41 15.69
N GLU A 138 -1.38 1.28 14.41
CA GLU A 138 -1.02 2.46 13.62
C GLU A 138 -2.23 3.36 13.37
N PRO A 139 -2.05 4.68 13.45
CA PRO A 139 -3.12 5.61 13.11
C PRO A 139 -3.65 5.46 11.67
N PRO A 140 -4.95 5.68 11.47
CA PRO A 140 -5.94 6.00 12.48
C PRO A 140 -6.38 4.77 13.27
N VAL A 141 -6.53 4.91 14.59
CA VAL A 141 -7.10 3.90 15.47
C VAL A 141 -8.57 4.25 15.66
N GLU A 142 -9.48 3.43 15.17
CA GLU A 142 -10.93 3.69 15.17
C GLU A 142 -11.69 2.60 15.94
N GLU A 143 -11.13 1.38 16.05
CA GLU A 143 -11.77 0.28 16.74
C GLU A 143 -11.04 -0.07 18.06
N PRO A 144 -11.76 -0.54 19.08
CA PRO A 144 -11.20 -0.82 20.41
C PRO A 144 -10.14 -1.93 20.46
N ASP A 145 -10.12 -2.82 19.48
CA ASP A 145 -9.20 -3.95 19.37
C ASP A 145 -7.92 -3.64 18.55
N GLU A 146 -7.82 -2.45 17.98
CA GLU A 146 -6.61 -1.95 17.32
C GLU A 146 -5.52 -1.57 18.32
N THR A 147 -5.06 -2.53 19.08
CA THR A 147 -4.13 -2.32 20.20
C THR A 147 -2.78 -2.98 20.01
N VAL A 148 -2.62 -3.74 18.92
CA VAL A 148 -1.44 -4.56 18.69
C VAL A 148 -0.38 -3.82 17.91
N CYS A 149 0.83 -3.71 18.45
CA CYS A 149 1.94 -3.12 17.73
C CYS A 149 2.50 -4.07 16.66
N TRP A 150 2.98 -3.50 15.58
CA TRP A 150 3.72 -4.23 14.54
C TRP A 150 5.04 -4.80 15.09
N PRO A 151 5.46 -5.99 14.71
CA PRO A 151 4.77 -7.00 13.87
C PRO A 151 4.21 -8.17 14.71
N MET A 152 3.58 -7.89 15.82
CA MET A 152 3.09 -8.89 16.77
C MET A 152 1.88 -9.66 16.20
N THR A 153 1.53 -10.79 16.82
CA THR A 153 0.36 -11.60 16.43
C THR A 153 -0.91 -10.74 16.41
N GLY A 154 -1.56 -10.67 15.26
CA GLY A 154 -2.70 -9.80 14.99
C GLY A 154 -2.34 -8.49 14.28
N SER A 155 -1.04 -8.17 14.20
CA SER A 155 -0.49 -7.01 13.50
C SER A 155 0.73 -7.39 12.63
N GLY A 156 0.83 -8.67 12.22
CA GLY A 156 1.86 -9.12 11.28
C GLY A 156 1.63 -8.57 9.87
N GLU A 157 2.66 -8.64 9.05
CA GLU A 157 2.71 -8.07 7.72
C GLU A 157 2.96 -9.14 6.67
N ILE A 158 2.33 -9.00 5.51
CA ILE A 158 2.59 -9.83 4.33
C ILE A 158 2.78 -8.89 3.15
N ASP A 159 4.01 -8.79 2.67
CA ASP A 159 4.35 -8.03 1.49
C ASP A 159 4.15 -8.91 0.27
N ILE A 160 3.16 -8.58 -0.54
CA ILE A 160 2.86 -9.32 -1.77
C ILE A 160 3.80 -8.84 -2.87
N PHE A 161 4.09 -7.55 -2.88
CA PHE A 161 4.98 -6.91 -3.83
C PHE A 161 5.64 -5.71 -3.18
N GLU A 162 6.96 -5.67 -3.19
CA GLU A 162 7.78 -4.52 -2.84
C GLU A 162 8.89 -4.37 -3.88
N HIS A 163 9.02 -3.16 -4.43
CA HIS A 163 10.09 -2.87 -5.38
C HIS A 163 11.09 -1.90 -4.77
N HIS A 164 12.34 -2.33 -4.67
CA HIS A 164 13.48 -1.50 -4.28
C HIS A 164 14.30 -1.15 -5.51
N SER A 165 14.51 0.12 -5.75
CA SER A 165 15.26 0.58 -6.92
C SER A 165 16.71 0.09 -6.98
N ASP A 166 17.34 -0.20 -5.84
CA ASP A 166 18.70 -0.74 -5.74
C ASP A 166 18.82 -2.20 -6.20
N GLY A 167 17.71 -2.95 -6.24
CA GLY A 167 17.65 -4.29 -6.83
C GLY A 167 17.62 -4.30 -8.36
N GLY A 168 17.48 -3.15 -8.99
CA GLY A 168 17.30 -3.01 -10.44
C GLY A 168 15.83 -3.01 -10.87
N PRO A 169 15.54 -2.63 -12.14
CA PRO A 169 14.17 -2.37 -12.60
C PRO A 169 13.25 -3.59 -12.62
N ASP A 170 13.81 -4.78 -12.72
CA ASP A 170 13.06 -6.03 -12.84
C ASP A 170 13.02 -6.83 -11.52
N HIS A 171 13.46 -6.21 -10.42
CA HIS A 171 13.52 -6.86 -9.13
C HIS A 171 12.32 -6.48 -8.25
N TYR A 172 11.71 -7.46 -7.60
CA TYR A 172 10.77 -7.23 -6.51
C TYR A 172 10.99 -8.26 -5.40
N ALA A 173 10.55 -7.93 -4.20
CA ALA A 173 10.54 -8.82 -3.05
C ALA A 173 9.11 -9.12 -2.61
N ALA A 174 8.91 -10.32 -2.09
CA ALA A 174 7.73 -10.70 -1.33
C ALA A 174 8.19 -11.29 0.00
N ARG A 175 7.52 -10.95 1.10
CA ARG A 175 7.94 -11.41 2.43
C ARG A 175 6.79 -11.51 3.41
N THR A 176 7.01 -12.22 4.50
CA THR A 176 6.14 -12.24 5.66
C THR A 176 6.93 -11.79 6.88
N ILE A 177 6.40 -10.84 7.63
CA ILE A 177 7.03 -10.29 8.83
C ILE A 177 6.11 -10.54 10.00
N LYS A 178 6.62 -11.23 11.01
CA LYS A 178 5.86 -11.50 12.24
C LYS A 178 6.79 -11.63 13.44
N ASN A 179 6.23 -11.40 14.60
CA ASN A 179 6.85 -11.72 15.87
C ASN A 179 5.79 -12.26 16.86
N GLU A 180 6.25 -12.88 17.93
CA GLU A 180 5.43 -13.36 19.04
C GLU A 180 5.97 -12.76 20.35
N GLY A 181 5.09 -12.35 21.27
CA GLY A 181 5.49 -11.80 22.56
C GLY A 181 4.92 -10.42 22.83
N GLU A 182 5.69 -9.57 23.48
CA GLU A 182 5.30 -8.21 23.87
C GLU A 182 5.82 -7.16 22.90
N CYS A 183 5.04 -6.09 22.73
CA CYS A 183 5.42 -4.93 21.91
C CYS A 183 6.80 -4.38 22.28
N GLY A 184 7.63 -4.16 21.25
CA GLY A 184 8.97 -3.59 21.42
C GLY A 184 10.00 -4.52 22.04
N LYS A 185 9.66 -5.80 22.25
CA LYS A 185 10.57 -6.81 22.78
C LYS A 185 10.73 -7.96 21.78
N GLY A 186 11.98 -8.32 21.53
CA GLY A 186 12.36 -9.44 20.66
C GLY A 186 12.68 -9.04 19.22
N ASP A 187 13.36 -9.94 18.54
CA ASP A 187 13.71 -9.79 17.13
C ASP A 187 12.52 -10.20 16.26
N TRP A 188 12.14 -9.36 15.32
CA TRP A 188 11.18 -9.73 14.31
C TRP A 188 11.82 -10.66 13.26
N GLN A 189 11.03 -11.54 12.70
CA GLN A 189 11.47 -12.48 11.68
C GLN A 189 10.82 -12.11 10.34
N ALA A 190 11.64 -11.94 9.31
CA ALA A 190 11.19 -11.85 7.94
C ALA A 190 11.55 -13.13 7.20
N LEU A 191 10.56 -13.76 6.58
CA LEU A 191 10.77 -14.82 5.61
C LEU A 191 10.64 -14.18 4.22
N MET A 192 11.74 -14.07 3.49
CA MET A 192 11.74 -13.60 2.11
C MET A 192 11.33 -14.76 1.20
N LEU A 193 10.32 -14.52 0.38
CA LEU A 193 9.91 -15.39 -0.71
C LEU A 193 10.43 -14.73 -2.00
N VAL A 194 11.36 -15.35 -2.67
CA VAL A 194 11.91 -14.89 -3.97
C VAL A 194 11.27 -15.69 -5.08
#